data_98bf0cf4c604615ccdd7ef0c9e3ad23e
#
_entry.id   98bf0cf4c604615ccdd7ef0c9e3ad23e
#
_cell.length_a   1.000
_cell.length_b   1.000
_cell.length_c   1.000
_cell.angle_alpha   90.00
_cell.angle_beta   90.00
_cell.angle_gamma   90.00
#
_symmetry.space_group_name_H-M   'P 1'
#
loop_
_entity.id
_entity.type
_entity.pdbx_description
1 polymer ?
#
loop_
_entity_poly.entity_id
_entity_poly.type
_entity_poly.pdbx_seq_one_letter_code
_entity_poly.pdbx_strand_id
1 'polypeptide(L)'
;MFHVVIRRSGPQWQPDKPLEEQSGWDEHATFMDGLVDAGFIVLGGPLADEERVVHAIEADSEDAIRATLARDPWSGTHLVVETIDAWTIRLQRPS
;
A
#
# COMPACT_ATOMS: atom_id res chain seq x y z
N MET A 1 10.61 10.53 -3.16
CA MET A 1 9.25 9.98 -3.34
C MET A 1 9.33 8.68 -4.12
N PHE A 2 8.46 7.75 -3.79
CA PHE A 2 8.35 6.48 -4.51
C PHE A 2 6.91 6.22 -4.92
N HIS A 3 6.76 5.61 -6.09
CA HIS A 3 5.49 5.14 -6.63
C HIS A 3 5.44 3.64 -6.39
N VAL A 4 4.47 3.18 -5.62
CA VAL A 4 4.38 1.78 -5.22
C VAL A 4 3.05 1.21 -5.66
N VAL A 5 3.09 0.08 -6.38
CA VAL A 5 1.89 -0.65 -6.78
C VAL A 5 1.83 -1.96 -6.01
N ILE A 6 0.69 -2.17 -5.34
CA ILE A 6 0.41 -3.38 -4.57
C ILE A 6 -0.82 -4.03 -5.18
N ARG A 7 -0.77 -5.36 -5.38
CA ARG A 7 -1.89 -6.12 -5.92
C ARG A 7 -2.64 -6.86 -4.82
N ARG A 8 -3.96 -6.86 -4.95
CA ARG A 8 -4.85 -7.68 -4.12
C ARG A 8 -4.91 -9.10 -4.73
N SER A 9 -3.77 -9.80 -4.69
CA SER A 9 -3.60 -11.09 -5.38
C SER A 9 -2.93 -12.14 -4.51
N GLY A 10 -2.81 -11.90 -3.21
CA GLY A 10 -2.29 -12.91 -2.29
C GLY A 10 -3.25 -14.09 -2.16
N PRO A 11 -2.77 -15.26 -1.70
CA PRO A 11 -3.58 -16.49 -1.67
C PRO A 11 -4.79 -16.41 -0.74
N GLN A 12 -4.80 -15.47 0.22
CA GLN A 12 -5.92 -15.30 1.15
C GLN A 12 -6.89 -14.19 0.74
N TRP A 13 -6.61 -13.45 -0.33
CA TRP A 13 -7.53 -12.46 -0.83
C TRP A 13 -8.78 -13.14 -1.40
N GLN A 14 -9.97 -12.72 -0.96
CA GLN A 14 -11.25 -13.26 -1.44
C GLN A 14 -11.92 -12.23 -2.36
N PRO A 15 -11.85 -12.43 -3.70
CA PRO A 15 -12.36 -11.44 -4.66
C PRO A 15 -13.86 -11.18 -4.58
N ASP A 16 -14.62 -12.12 -4.00
CA ASP A 16 -16.08 -12.03 -3.88
C ASP A 16 -16.52 -11.30 -2.61
N LYS A 17 -15.59 -10.87 -1.76
CA LYS A 17 -15.89 -10.13 -0.54
C LYS A 17 -15.40 -8.69 -0.61
N PRO A 18 -16.16 -7.73 -0.05
CA PRO A 18 -15.68 -6.37 0.06
C PRO A 18 -14.46 -6.27 0.98
N LEU A 19 -13.74 -5.17 0.86
CA LEU A 19 -12.48 -4.92 1.58
C LEU A 19 -12.61 -5.17 3.09
N GLU A 20 -13.65 -4.61 3.70
CA GLU A 20 -13.84 -4.65 5.15
C GLU A 20 -14.24 -6.04 5.68
N GLU A 21 -14.62 -6.95 4.79
CA GLU A 21 -14.97 -8.32 5.16
C GLU A 21 -13.82 -9.32 4.94
N GLN A 22 -12.69 -8.85 4.44
CA GLN A 22 -11.49 -9.69 4.32
C GLN A 22 -10.95 -10.02 5.71
N SER A 23 -10.40 -11.24 5.86
CA SER A 23 -9.80 -11.64 7.13
C SER A 23 -8.64 -10.71 7.50
N GLY A 24 -8.56 -10.30 8.77
CA GLY A 24 -7.48 -9.43 9.25
C GLY A 24 -7.60 -7.97 8.84
N TRP A 25 -8.78 -7.54 8.40
CA TRP A 25 -9.00 -6.16 7.98
C TRP A 25 -8.65 -5.14 9.05
N ASP A 26 -9.10 -5.34 10.29
CA ASP A 26 -8.88 -4.35 11.36
C ASP A 26 -7.39 -4.14 11.62
N GLU A 27 -6.61 -5.21 11.66
CA GLU A 27 -5.18 -5.15 11.89
C GLU A 27 -4.45 -4.48 10.74
N HIS A 28 -4.85 -4.80 9.50
CA HIS A 28 -4.29 -4.17 8.31
C HIS A 28 -4.61 -2.67 8.28
N ALA A 29 -5.87 -2.30 8.52
CA ALA A 29 -6.30 -0.91 8.51
C ALA A 29 -5.54 -0.09 9.57
N THR A 30 -5.40 -0.62 10.77
CA THR A 30 -4.65 0.03 11.85
C THR A 30 -3.19 0.25 11.46
N PHE A 31 -2.56 -0.77 10.86
CA PHE A 31 -1.19 -0.66 10.39
C PHE A 31 -1.04 0.45 9.33
N MET A 32 -1.93 0.46 8.33
CA MET A 32 -1.87 1.44 7.24
C MET A 32 -2.13 2.87 7.73
N ASP A 33 -3.10 3.05 8.63
CA ASP A 33 -3.37 4.36 9.22
C ASP A 33 -2.15 4.87 9.98
N GLY A 34 -1.43 3.99 10.66
CA GLY A 34 -0.18 4.35 11.34
C GLY A 34 0.90 4.83 10.36
N LEU A 35 0.98 4.26 9.17
CA LEU A 35 1.94 4.69 8.15
C LEU A 35 1.57 6.08 7.61
N VAL A 36 0.29 6.39 7.48
CA VAL A 36 -0.17 7.72 7.08
C VAL A 36 0.17 8.74 8.16
N ASP A 37 -0.14 8.42 9.42
CA ASP A 37 0.15 9.30 10.55
C ASP A 37 1.65 9.59 10.70
N ALA A 38 2.48 8.63 10.39
CA ALA A 38 3.94 8.77 10.45
C ALA A 38 4.52 9.53 9.25
N GLY A 39 3.71 9.87 8.25
CA GLY A 39 4.17 10.55 7.04
C GLY A 39 4.84 9.64 6.02
N PHE A 40 4.80 8.33 6.23
CA PHE A 40 5.37 7.36 5.30
C PHE A 40 4.53 7.26 4.03
N ILE A 41 3.21 7.12 4.18
CA ILE A 41 2.28 7.17 3.04
C ILE A 41 1.76 8.60 2.89
N VAL A 42 2.04 9.22 1.75
CA VAL A 42 1.56 10.58 1.45
C VAL A 42 0.12 10.53 0.99
N LEU A 43 -0.19 9.64 0.06
CA LEU A 43 -1.54 9.35 -0.38
C LEU A 43 -1.56 7.96 -1.02
N GLY A 44 -2.74 7.35 -1.08
CA GLY A 44 -2.88 6.04 -1.70
C GLY A 44 -4.32 5.61 -1.77
N GLY A 45 -4.58 4.61 -2.61
CA GLY A 45 -5.89 4.03 -2.77
C GLY A 45 -5.96 3.11 -3.98
N PRO A 46 -7.07 2.38 -4.11
CA PRO A 46 -7.25 1.46 -5.23
C PRO A 46 -7.50 2.20 -6.55
N LEU A 47 -7.05 1.59 -7.65
CA LEU A 47 -7.42 2.03 -8.98
C LEU A 47 -8.85 1.55 -9.30
N ALA A 48 -9.37 2.00 -10.45
CA ALA A 48 -10.74 1.66 -10.84
C ALA A 48 -10.98 0.15 -10.99
N ASP A 49 -9.92 -0.63 -11.24
CA ASP A 49 -10.05 -2.09 -11.33
C ASP A 49 -10.23 -2.77 -9.96
N GLU A 50 -10.06 -2.03 -8.87
CA GLU A 50 -10.16 -2.54 -7.49
C GLU A 50 -9.15 -3.65 -7.16
N GLU A 51 -8.20 -3.91 -8.04
CA GLU A 51 -7.19 -4.95 -7.90
C GLU A 51 -5.82 -4.37 -7.54
N ARG A 52 -5.46 -3.27 -8.21
CA ARG A 52 -4.20 -2.57 -7.96
C ARG A 52 -4.43 -1.41 -7.01
N VAL A 53 -3.57 -1.31 -6.01
CA VAL A 53 -3.58 -0.21 -5.04
C VAL A 53 -2.27 0.55 -5.21
N VAL A 54 -2.36 1.87 -5.38
CA VAL A 54 -1.19 2.71 -5.62
C VAL A 54 -0.95 3.61 -4.43
N HIS A 55 0.32 3.72 -4.02
CA HIS A 55 0.73 4.60 -2.94
C HIS A 55 1.89 5.50 -3.37
N ALA A 56 1.81 6.77 -2.99
CA ALA A 56 2.96 7.66 -3.02
C ALA A 56 3.61 7.61 -1.63
N ILE A 57 4.87 7.18 -1.58
CA ILE A 57 5.57 6.91 -0.32
C ILE A 57 6.82 7.78 -0.20
N GLU A 58 7.00 8.41 0.97
CA GLU A 58 8.21 9.10 1.35
C GLU A 58 9.08 8.16 2.17
N ALA A 59 10.22 7.77 1.63
CA ALA A 59 11.17 6.88 2.29
C ALA A 59 12.58 7.11 1.73
N ASP A 60 13.59 6.63 2.47
CA ASP A 60 14.98 6.81 2.07
C ASP A 60 15.39 5.88 0.93
N SER A 61 14.77 4.70 0.83
CA SER A 61 15.17 3.69 -0.15
C SER A 61 14.06 2.68 -0.42
N GLU A 62 14.20 1.95 -1.52
CA GLU A 62 13.32 0.83 -1.82
C GLU A 62 13.38 -0.23 -0.72
N ASP A 63 14.59 -0.52 -0.19
CA ASP A 63 14.75 -1.50 0.89
C ASP A 63 13.97 -1.11 2.14
N ALA A 64 13.97 0.18 2.49
CA ALA A 64 13.20 0.68 3.62
C ALA A 64 11.70 0.49 3.39
N ILE A 65 11.23 0.68 2.17
CA ILE A 65 9.82 0.46 1.82
C ILE A 65 9.46 -1.02 1.96
N ARG A 66 10.27 -1.91 1.41
CA ARG A 66 10.03 -3.35 1.49
C ARG A 66 10.01 -3.83 2.93
N ALA A 67 10.95 -3.37 3.75
CA ALA A 67 11.01 -3.74 5.17
C ALA A 67 9.78 -3.25 5.94
N THR A 68 9.32 -2.03 5.66
CA THR A 68 8.15 -1.47 6.32
C THR A 68 6.86 -2.19 5.91
N LEU A 69 6.66 -2.39 4.61
CA LEU A 69 5.45 -3.07 4.10
C LEU A 69 5.41 -4.54 4.50
N ALA A 70 6.56 -5.19 4.69
CA ALA A 70 6.61 -6.58 5.15
C ALA A 70 6.02 -6.75 6.56
N ARG A 71 5.87 -5.67 7.32
CA ARG A 71 5.26 -5.70 8.67
C ARG A 71 3.73 -5.64 8.64
N ASP A 72 3.14 -5.36 7.48
CA ASP A 72 1.69 -5.39 7.31
C ASP A 72 1.20 -6.83 7.51
N PRO A 73 0.17 -7.06 8.35
CA PRO A 73 -0.43 -8.40 8.48
C PRO A 73 -0.89 -9.01 7.16
N TRP A 74 -1.19 -8.17 6.16
CA TRP A 74 -1.61 -8.63 4.85
C TRP A 74 -0.48 -8.87 3.87
N SER A 75 0.77 -8.60 4.25
CA SER A 75 1.92 -8.80 3.37
C SER A 75 2.08 -10.28 3.02
N GLY A 76 1.99 -10.62 1.73
CA GLY A 76 2.13 -11.99 1.25
C GLY A 76 0.91 -12.88 1.49
N THR A 77 -0.06 -12.45 2.27
CA THR A 77 -1.31 -13.20 2.50
C THR A 77 -2.44 -12.70 1.61
N HIS A 78 -2.73 -11.43 1.65
CA HIS A 78 -3.78 -10.78 0.85
C HIS A 78 -3.20 -9.91 -0.25
N LEU A 79 -2.04 -9.31 0.01
CA LEU A 79 -1.42 -8.31 -0.85
C LEU A 79 -0.02 -8.75 -1.29
N VAL A 80 0.33 -8.39 -2.52
CA VAL A 80 1.66 -8.63 -3.08
C VAL A 80 2.17 -7.32 -3.65
N VAL A 81 3.37 -6.90 -3.26
CA VAL A 81 4.02 -5.73 -3.84
C VAL A 81 4.41 -6.06 -5.27
N GLU A 82 3.92 -5.28 -6.23
CA GLU A 82 4.19 -5.50 -7.65
C GLU A 82 5.40 -4.69 -8.12
N THR A 83 5.40 -3.38 -7.85
CA THR A 83 6.49 -2.50 -8.26
C THR A 83 6.77 -1.45 -7.20
N ILE A 84 8.03 -1.04 -7.11
CA ILE A 84 8.47 0.10 -6.33
C ILE A 84 9.40 0.90 -7.23
N ASP A 85 9.01 2.13 -7.58
CA ASP A 85 9.77 2.98 -8.49
C ASP A 85 10.09 4.31 -7.83
N ALA A 86 11.34 4.75 -7.95
CA ALA A 86 11.72 6.10 -7.55
C ALA A 86 10.95 7.09 -8.44
N TRP A 87 10.40 8.15 -7.83
CA TRP A 87 9.49 9.07 -8.50
C TRP A 87 9.88 10.51 -8.20
N THR A 88 10.30 11.23 -9.22
CA THR A 88 10.60 12.65 -9.09
C THR A 88 9.32 13.44 -9.30
N ILE A 89 8.83 14.10 -8.25
CA ILE A 89 7.62 14.92 -8.33
C ILE A 89 8.01 16.28 -8.93
N ARG A 90 7.41 16.61 -10.06
CA ARG A 90 7.66 17.85 -10.76
C ARG A 90 6.48 18.80 -10.76
N LEU A 91 5.28 18.26 -10.66
CA LEU A 91 4.03 19.01 -10.69
C LEU A 91 3.23 18.63 -9.45
N GLN A 92 2.96 19.61 -8.63
CA GLN A 92 2.22 19.39 -7.39
C GLN A 92 1.38 20.60 -7.08
N ARG A 93 0.09 20.39 -6.83
CA ARG A 93 -0.82 21.46 -6.46
C ARG A 93 -0.37 22.04 -5.11
N PRO A 94 -0.35 23.37 -4.96
CA PRO A 94 -0.11 23.99 -3.64
C PRO A 94 -1.16 23.54 -2.64
N SER A 95 -0.75 23.31 -1.42
CA SER A 95 -1.66 22.88 -0.34
C SER A 95 -2.50 24.01 0.18
#